data_d8cee36e3552eafd3d55abb3906027b9
#
_entry.id   d8cee36e3552eafd3d55abb3906027b9
#
_cell.length_a   1.000
_cell.length_b   1.000
_cell.length_c   1.000
_cell.angle_alpha   90.00
_cell.angle_beta   90.00
_cell.angle_gamma   90.00
#
_symmetry.space_group_name_H-M   'P 1'
#
loop_
_entity.id
_entity.type
_entity.pdbx_description
1 polymer ?
#
loop_
_entity_poly.entity_id
_entity_poly.type
_entity_poly.pdbx_seq_one_letter_code
_entity_poly.pdbx_strand_id
1 'polypeptide(L)'
;MKLALPRDISAYPWRTEIQTRFGDLDVHAHLNNVSIARLFEETRVRSNHHFKALIPGFQPFQFVMANLHIDFLAEGKYPAPVVVGQGITHVGTSSFASGMAMFQGDICLALCQSVLVHRTEQGSTPLPQALRERLAEMTLVNGDLR
;
A
#
# COMPACT_ATOMS: atom_id res chain seq x y z
N MET A 1 2.74 -5.04 17.84
CA MET A 1 2.00 -3.76 17.87
C MET A 1 1.03 -3.74 16.70
N LYS A 2 -0.22 -3.42 16.96
CA LYS A 2 -1.23 -3.36 15.87
C LYS A 2 -1.17 -2.03 15.14
N LEU A 3 -1.40 -2.08 13.83
CA LEU A 3 -1.46 -0.89 13.01
C LEU A 3 -2.73 -0.08 13.32
N ALA A 4 -2.56 1.24 13.46
CA ALA A 4 -3.65 2.18 13.71
C ALA A 4 -4.14 2.80 12.38
N LEU A 5 -4.42 1.98 11.38
CA LEU A 5 -4.93 2.41 10.09
C LEU A 5 -6.46 2.30 10.04
N PRO A 6 -7.14 3.18 9.28
CA PRO A 6 -8.58 3.10 9.11
C PRO A 6 -9.04 1.76 8.52
N ARG A 7 -10.15 1.24 9.02
CA ARG A 7 -10.79 0.02 8.52
C ARG A 7 -12.01 0.32 7.66
N ASP A 8 -12.06 1.50 7.08
CA ASP A 8 -13.09 1.96 6.16
C ASP A 8 -12.42 2.38 4.86
N ILE A 9 -12.89 1.82 3.74
CA ILE A 9 -12.32 2.10 2.41
C ILE A 9 -12.42 3.58 2.03
N SER A 10 -13.41 4.30 2.56
CA SER A 10 -13.60 5.72 2.27
C SER A 10 -12.45 6.61 2.76
N ALA A 11 -11.65 6.12 3.73
CA ALA A 11 -10.50 6.85 4.26
C ALA A 11 -9.29 6.84 3.30
N TYR A 12 -9.32 6.00 2.26
CA TYR A 12 -8.19 5.78 1.36
C TYR A 12 -8.40 6.52 0.04
N PRO A 13 -7.53 7.48 -0.30
CA PRO A 13 -7.69 8.31 -1.49
C PRO A 13 -7.45 7.57 -2.81
N TRP A 14 -6.67 6.49 -2.80
CA TRP A 14 -6.44 5.66 -3.97
C TRP A 14 -6.88 4.24 -3.71
N ARG A 15 -7.54 3.63 -4.69
CA ARG A 15 -8.12 2.30 -4.57
C ARG A 15 -7.87 1.50 -5.83
N THR A 16 -7.69 0.20 -5.67
CA THR A 16 -7.62 -0.73 -6.79
C THR A 16 -8.38 -2.00 -6.45
N GLU A 17 -9.05 -2.56 -7.44
CA GLU A 17 -9.68 -3.86 -7.32
C GLU A 17 -8.78 -4.91 -7.98
N ILE A 18 -8.56 -6.02 -7.29
CA ILE A 18 -7.71 -7.10 -7.77
C ILE A 18 -8.51 -8.40 -7.68
N GLN A 19 -8.56 -9.13 -8.79
CA GLN A 19 -9.19 -10.44 -8.84
C GLN A 19 -8.34 -11.47 -8.09
N THR A 20 -8.97 -12.22 -7.18
CA THR A 20 -8.32 -13.37 -6.53
C THR A 20 -8.22 -14.55 -7.47
N ARG A 21 -7.26 -15.43 -7.23
CA ARG A 21 -7.02 -16.65 -8.00
C ARG A 21 -7.14 -17.88 -7.12
N PHE A 22 -7.48 -19.01 -7.69
CA PHE A 22 -7.52 -20.27 -6.95
C PHE A 22 -6.18 -20.57 -6.27
N GLY A 23 -5.06 -20.27 -6.93
CA GLY A 23 -3.72 -20.45 -6.37
C GLY A 23 -3.37 -19.52 -5.20
N ASP A 24 -4.23 -18.55 -4.88
CA ASP A 24 -4.05 -17.67 -3.73
C ASP A 24 -4.54 -18.30 -2.42
N LEU A 25 -5.20 -19.47 -2.49
CA LEU A 25 -5.76 -20.17 -1.33
C LEU A 25 -4.76 -21.07 -0.65
N ASP A 26 -4.91 -21.21 0.66
CA ASP A 26 -4.22 -22.23 1.47
C ASP A 26 -5.06 -23.50 1.58
N VAL A 27 -4.59 -24.46 2.41
CA VAL A 27 -5.28 -25.74 2.63
C VAL A 27 -6.64 -25.60 3.32
N HIS A 28 -6.90 -24.45 3.94
CA HIS A 28 -8.19 -24.15 4.59
C HIS A 28 -9.17 -23.42 3.64
N ALA A 29 -8.82 -23.31 2.37
CA ALA A 29 -9.59 -22.56 1.36
C ALA A 29 -9.78 -21.07 1.68
N HIS A 30 -8.84 -20.48 2.43
CA HIS A 30 -8.77 -19.05 2.70
C HIS A 30 -7.60 -18.41 1.95
N LEU A 31 -7.68 -17.12 1.66
CA LEU A 31 -6.56 -16.40 1.07
C LEU A 31 -5.33 -16.55 1.98
N ASN A 32 -4.26 -17.10 1.40
CA ASN A 32 -3.01 -17.34 2.11
C ASN A 32 -2.38 -16.02 2.54
N ASN A 33 -1.73 -16.01 3.71
CA ASN A 33 -1.02 -14.82 4.21
C ASN A 33 0.05 -14.31 3.22
N VAL A 34 0.73 -15.20 2.51
CA VAL A 34 1.70 -14.83 1.46
C VAL A 34 0.98 -14.18 0.27
N SER A 35 -0.17 -14.71 -0.13
CA SER A 35 -0.98 -14.13 -1.20
C SER A 35 -1.50 -12.75 -0.84
N ILE A 36 -1.92 -12.53 0.40
CA ILE A 36 -2.33 -11.20 0.90
C ILE A 36 -1.15 -10.23 0.80
N ALA A 37 0.05 -10.64 1.20
CA ALA A 37 1.25 -9.81 1.06
C ALA A 37 1.54 -9.46 -0.41
N ARG A 38 1.36 -10.42 -1.34
CA ARG A 38 1.52 -10.20 -2.78
C ARG A 38 0.47 -9.25 -3.36
N LEU A 39 -0.76 -9.33 -2.88
CA LEU A 39 -1.83 -8.41 -3.31
C LEU A 39 -1.55 -6.97 -2.86
N PHE A 40 -0.96 -6.79 -1.69
CA PHE A 40 -0.45 -5.49 -1.26
C PHE A 40 0.71 -5.01 -2.15
N GLU A 41 1.62 -5.90 -2.51
CA GLU A 41 2.72 -5.58 -3.44
C GLU A 41 2.17 -5.16 -4.81
N GLU A 42 1.22 -5.91 -5.36
CA GLU A 42 0.55 -5.59 -6.62
C GLU A 42 -0.08 -4.18 -6.56
N THR A 43 -0.67 -3.84 -5.43
CA THR A 43 -1.24 -2.50 -5.21
C THR A 43 -0.15 -1.42 -5.28
N ARG A 44 1.00 -1.64 -4.64
CA ARG A 44 2.14 -0.70 -4.70
C ARG A 44 2.66 -0.54 -6.12
N VAL A 45 2.78 -1.65 -6.86
CA VAL A 45 3.23 -1.61 -8.26
C VAL A 45 2.27 -0.80 -9.12
N ARG A 46 0.97 -1.00 -8.96
CA ARG A 46 -0.05 -0.23 -9.70
C ARG A 46 0.01 1.25 -9.35
N SER A 47 0.16 1.60 -8.08
CA SER A 47 0.30 3.00 -7.66
C SER A 47 1.60 3.63 -8.20
N ASN A 48 2.70 2.87 -8.26
CA ASN A 48 3.95 3.32 -8.86
C ASN A 48 3.80 3.61 -10.36
N HIS A 49 3.06 2.79 -11.08
CA HIS A 49 2.73 3.07 -12.48
C HIS A 49 1.91 4.36 -12.62
N HIS A 50 0.98 4.58 -11.72
CA HIS A 50 0.19 5.81 -11.68
C HIS A 50 1.10 7.02 -11.42
N PHE A 51 1.99 6.96 -10.44
CA PHE A 51 2.97 8.02 -10.17
C PHE A 51 3.90 8.28 -11.36
N LYS A 52 4.37 7.22 -12.00
CA LYS A 52 5.24 7.35 -13.18
C LYS A 52 4.54 8.12 -14.31
N ALA A 53 3.26 7.91 -14.50
CA ALA A 53 2.48 8.60 -15.52
C ALA A 53 2.26 10.08 -15.19
N LEU A 54 2.20 10.44 -13.90
CA LEU A 54 1.86 11.80 -13.44
C LEU A 54 3.07 12.65 -13.08
N ILE A 55 4.20 12.03 -12.75
CA ILE A 55 5.37 12.74 -12.20
C ILE A 55 6.54 12.58 -13.18
N PRO A 56 6.90 13.63 -13.92
CA PRO A 56 8.07 13.57 -14.79
C PRO A 56 9.34 13.21 -14.02
N GLY A 57 10.10 12.24 -14.55
CA GLY A 57 11.35 11.80 -13.94
C GLY A 57 11.20 10.84 -12.75
N PHE A 58 9.97 10.44 -12.38
CA PHE A 58 9.78 9.45 -11.34
C PHE A 58 10.34 8.09 -11.74
N GLN A 59 11.20 7.54 -10.88
CA GLN A 59 11.89 6.27 -11.12
C GLN A 59 11.56 5.28 -9.98
N PRO A 60 10.55 4.41 -10.17
CA PRO A 60 10.12 3.47 -9.11
C PRO A 60 11.25 2.58 -8.57
N PHE A 61 12.21 2.19 -9.41
CA PHE A 61 13.33 1.34 -9.00
C PHE A 61 14.31 2.02 -8.04
N GLN A 62 14.23 3.34 -7.88
CA GLN A 62 15.03 4.07 -6.91
C GLN A 62 14.42 4.05 -5.50
N PHE A 63 13.30 3.36 -5.32
CA PHE A 63 12.67 3.22 -4.01
C PHE A 63 12.88 1.81 -3.49
N VAL A 64 13.43 1.74 -2.28
CA VAL A 64 13.72 0.48 -1.60
C VAL A 64 12.83 0.36 -0.38
N MET A 65 12.23 -0.82 -0.19
CA MET A 65 11.41 -1.10 0.98
C MET A 65 12.31 -1.26 2.21
N ALA A 66 12.12 -0.37 3.19
CA ALA A 66 12.87 -0.42 4.44
C ALA A 66 12.09 -1.14 5.55
N ASN A 67 10.76 -1.12 5.49
CA ASN A 67 9.90 -1.75 6.49
C ASN A 67 8.59 -2.18 5.85
N LEU A 68 8.08 -3.32 6.28
CA LEU A 68 6.78 -3.84 5.91
C LEU A 68 6.14 -4.48 7.14
N HIS A 69 4.95 -4.01 7.49
CA HIS A 69 4.16 -4.56 8.57
C HIS A 69 2.75 -4.88 8.06
N ILE A 70 2.28 -6.10 8.30
CA ILE A 70 0.94 -6.53 7.93
C ILE A 70 0.24 -7.10 9.17
N ASP A 71 -0.95 -6.59 9.45
CA ASP A 71 -1.87 -7.17 10.43
C ASP A 71 -2.97 -7.93 9.68
N PHE A 72 -3.13 -9.21 9.98
CA PHE A 72 -4.19 -10.05 9.43
C PHE A 72 -5.39 -10.01 10.37
N LEU A 73 -6.54 -9.54 9.86
CA LEU A 73 -7.73 -9.27 10.69
C LEU A 73 -8.86 -10.25 10.46
N ALA A 74 -9.05 -10.71 9.23
CA ALA A 74 -10.14 -11.61 8.86
C ALA A 74 -9.72 -12.48 7.68
N GLU A 75 -10.41 -13.59 7.50
CA GLU A 75 -10.14 -14.53 6.42
C GLU A 75 -10.75 -14.06 5.10
N GLY A 76 -9.95 -14.11 4.04
CA GLY A 76 -10.40 -13.80 2.70
C GLY A 76 -10.79 -15.06 1.93
N LYS A 77 -11.64 -14.90 0.93
CA LYS A 77 -12.23 -16.00 0.14
C LYS A 77 -12.02 -15.80 -1.35
N TYR A 78 -12.08 -16.90 -2.07
CA TYR A 78 -12.09 -16.99 -3.53
C TYR A 78 -13.48 -17.45 -3.98
N PRO A 79 -14.05 -16.95 -5.09
CA PRO A 79 -13.44 -16.08 -6.11
C PRO A 79 -13.72 -14.58 -5.93
N ALA A 80 -14.23 -14.15 -4.80
CA ALA A 80 -14.50 -12.72 -4.57
C ALA A 80 -13.23 -11.88 -4.78
N PRO A 81 -13.31 -10.75 -5.51
CA PRO A 81 -12.18 -9.84 -5.64
C PRO A 81 -11.88 -9.14 -4.32
N VAL A 82 -10.67 -8.62 -4.18
CA VAL A 82 -10.31 -7.73 -3.10
C VAL A 82 -10.25 -6.29 -3.61
N VAL A 83 -10.61 -5.35 -2.76
CA VAL A 83 -10.39 -3.93 -2.98
C VAL A 83 -9.33 -3.48 -1.99
N VAL A 84 -8.25 -2.89 -2.48
CA VAL A 84 -7.18 -2.36 -1.63
C VAL A 84 -7.18 -0.85 -1.72
N GLY A 85 -7.30 -0.20 -0.57
CA GLY A 85 -7.13 1.23 -0.43
C GLY A 85 -5.69 1.55 -0.04
N GLN A 86 -5.16 2.65 -0.55
CA GLN A 86 -3.83 3.17 -0.24
C GLN A 86 -3.89 4.65 0.06
N GLY A 87 -3.14 5.07 1.07
CA GLY A 87 -2.93 6.48 1.39
C GLY A 87 -1.57 6.67 2.05
N ILE A 88 -1.09 7.90 2.04
CA ILE A 88 0.20 8.26 2.61
C ILE A 88 0.00 8.62 4.07
N THR A 89 0.83 8.04 4.94
CA THR A 89 0.79 8.25 6.39
C THR A 89 1.90 9.16 6.89
N HIS A 90 3.02 9.25 6.18
CA HIS A 90 4.14 10.10 6.56
C HIS A 90 5.03 10.41 5.36
N VAL A 91 5.56 11.63 5.31
CA VAL A 91 6.55 12.04 4.30
C VAL A 91 7.77 12.59 5.04
N GLY A 92 8.89 11.87 4.94
CA GLY A 92 10.17 12.29 5.51
C GLY A 92 11.03 13.03 4.48
N THR A 93 12.31 13.22 4.79
CA THR A 93 13.25 13.86 3.86
C THR A 93 13.56 12.97 2.66
N SER A 94 13.91 11.71 2.91
CA SER A 94 14.33 10.73 1.89
C SER A 94 13.41 9.51 1.83
N SER A 95 12.31 9.52 2.57
CA SER A 95 11.41 8.38 2.67
C SER A 95 9.97 8.83 2.81
N PHE A 96 9.06 7.90 2.55
CA PHE A 96 7.66 8.08 2.87
C PHE A 96 7.06 6.77 3.37
N ALA A 97 6.01 6.88 4.16
CA ALA A 97 5.24 5.74 4.64
C ALA A 97 3.87 5.71 3.97
N SER A 98 3.44 4.51 3.59
CA SER A 98 2.15 4.24 2.97
C SER A 98 1.35 3.30 3.84
N GLY A 99 0.10 3.62 4.07
CA GLY A 99 -0.87 2.75 4.72
C GLY A 99 -1.82 2.18 3.69
N MET A 100 -2.12 0.88 3.81
CA MET A 100 -3.07 0.19 2.95
C MET A 100 -4.02 -0.67 3.78
N ALA A 101 -5.22 -0.84 3.27
CA ALA A 101 -6.20 -1.77 3.83
C ALA A 101 -6.85 -2.57 2.71
N MET A 102 -7.07 -3.85 2.96
CA MET A 102 -7.65 -4.79 2.00
C MET A 102 -9.03 -5.21 2.45
N PHE A 103 -9.98 -5.18 1.52
CA PHE A 103 -11.38 -5.46 1.80
C PHE A 103 -11.96 -6.50 0.85
N GLN A 104 -12.89 -7.29 1.38
CA GLN A 104 -13.89 -8.02 0.58
C GLN A 104 -15.26 -7.57 1.08
N GLY A 105 -16.03 -6.87 0.24
CA GLY A 105 -17.24 -6.18 0.70
C GLY A 105 -16.90 -5.20 1.81
N ASP A 106 -17.63 -5.27 2.91
CA ASP A 106 -17.44 -4.39 4.08
C ASP A 106 -16.41 -4.93 5.08
N ILE A 107 -15.84 -6.12 4.81
CA ILE A 107 -14.92 -6.77 5.74
C ILE A 107 -13.50 -6.35 5.43
N CYS A 108 -12.82 -5.75 6.41
CA CYS A 108 -11.39 -5.47 6.33
C CYS A 108 -10.61 -6.75 6.64
N LEU A 109 -9.91 -7.27 5.64
CA LEU A 109 -9.14 -8.52 5.77
C LEU A 109 -7.77 -8.30 6.40
N ALA A 110 -7.11 -7.20 6.06
CA ALA A 110 -5.75 -6.93 6.50
C ALA A 110 -5.42 -5.44 6.39
N LEU A 111 -4.49 -5.01 7.22
CA LEU A 111 -3.87 -3.69 7.18
C LEU A 111 -2.39 -3.86 6.85
N CYS A 112 -1.82 -2.91 6.11
CA CYS A 112 -0.42 -2.94 5.74
C CYS A 112 0.18 -1.55 5.86
N GLN A 113 1.36 -1.46 6.46
CA GLN A 113 2.16 -0.25 6.47
C GLN A 113 3.53 -0.56 5.88
N SER A 114 4.00 0.29 4.98
CA SER A 114 5.31 0.17 4.36
C SER A 114 6.05 1.49 4.42
N VAL A 115 7.37 1.40 4.56
CA VAL A 115 8.28 2.56 4.46
C VAL A 115 9.17 2.35 3.25
N LEU A 116 9.18 3.32 2.36
CA LEU A 116 9.97 3.34 1.14
C LEU A 116 11.01 4.44 1.23
N VAL A 117 12.26 4.11 0.93
CA VAL A 117 13.40 5.03 0.97
C VAL A 117 13.88 5.30 -0.45
N HIS A 118 14.02 6.58 -0.77
CA HIS A 118 14.59 7.02 -2.05
C HIS A 118 16.12 6.85 -2.00
N ARG A 119 16.63 6.04 -2.91
CA ARG A 119 18.06 5.77 -3.02
C ARG A 119 18.54 5.96 -4.46
N THR A 120 19.69 6.62 -4.55
CA THR A 120 20.43 6.79 -5.81
C THR A 120 21.83 6.21 -5.62
N GLU A 121 22.71 6.39 -6.60
CA GLU A 121 24.13 6.00 -6.49
C GLU A 121 24.84 6.67 -5.30
N GLN A 122 24.31 7.80 -4.82
CA GLN A 122 24.81 8.53 -3.68
C GLN A 122 24.25 8.04 -2.34
N GLY A 123 23.47 6.97 -2.35
CA GLY A 123 22.80 6.43 -1.17
C GLY A 123 21.41 7.05 -0.97
N SER A 124 21.02 7.20 0.30
CA SER A 124 19.74 7.83 0.66
C SER A 124 19.71 9.28 0.14
N THR A 125 18.70 9.59 -0.66
CA THR A 125 18.60 10.85 -1.40
C THR A 125 17.26 11.52 -1.12
N PRO A 126 17.20 12.86 -0.95
CA PRO A 126 15.92 13.54 -0.72
C PRO A 126 14.88 13.24 -1.78
N LEU A 127 13.62 13.16 -1.36
CA LEU A 127 12.50 12.94 -2.28
C LEU A 127 12.41 14.10 -3.28
N PRO A 128 12.18 13.82 -4.57
CA PRO A 128 11.92 14.88 -5.56
C PRO A 128 10.71 15.73 -5.14
N GLN A 129 10.78 17.04 -5.37
CA GLN A 129 9.72 17.97 -4.96
C GLN A 129 8.37 17.63 -5.60
N ALA A 130 8.37 17.27 -6.89
CA ALA A 130 7.13 16.87 -7.58
C ALA A 130 6.47 15.65 -6.93
N LEU A 131 7.26 14.68 -6.44
CA LEU A 131 6.75 13.53 -5.72
C LEU A 131 6.19 13.94 -4.36
N ARG A 132 6.89 14.81 -3.60
CA ARG A 132 6.40 15.33 -2.33
C ARG A 132 5.01 15.94 -2.45
N GLU A 133 4.81 16.75 -3.48
CA GLU A 133 3.52 17.41 -3.72
C GLU A 133 2.41 16.40 -3.97
N ARG A 134 2.69 15.35 -4.75
CA ARG A 134 1.72 14.28 -5.02
C ARG A 134 1.42 13.44 -3.79
N LEU A 135 2.44 13.10 -3.01
CA LEU A 135 2.24 12.34 -1.77
C LEU A 135 1.37 13.12 -0.79
N ALA A 136 1.52 14.44 -0.71
CA ALA A 136 0.70 15.29 0.15
C ALA A 136 -0.80 15.24 -0.25
N GLU A 137 -1.09 15.11 -1.54
CA GLU A 137 -2.47 14.98 -2.05
C GLU A 137 -3.08 13.59 -1.76
N MET A 138 -2.25 12.60 -1.45
CA MET A 138 -2.67 11.22 -1.20
C MET A 138 -2.69 10.84 0.28
N THR A 139 -2.69 11.82 1.17
CA THR A 139 -2.78 11.59 2.61
C THR A 139 -4.11 10.93 2.95
N LEU A 140 -4.11 10.00 3.90
CA LEU A 140 -5.31 9.37 4.42
C LEU A 140 -6.31 10.42 4.90
N VAL A 141 -7.58 10.24 4.54
CA VAL A 141 -8.66 11.11 5.01
C VAL A 141 -8.96 10.74 6.46
N ASN A 142 -8.87 11.71 7.39
CA ASN A 142 -9.05 11.53 8.83
C ASN A 142 -7.99 10.61 9.48
N GLY A 143 -6.85 10.44 8.85
CA GLY A 143 -5.70 9.80 9.47
C GLY A 143 -5.02 10.77 10.43
N ASP A 144 -5.07 10.47 11.72
CA ASP A 144 -4.23 11.15 12.69
C ASP A 144 -2.78 10.69 12.43
N LEU A 145 -2.04 11.50 11.68
CA LEU A 145 -0.65 11.24 11.32
C LEU A 145 0.23 11.47 12.56
N ARG A 146 0.26 10.50 13.44
CA ARG A 146 1.18 10.50 14.58
C ARG A 146 2.30 9.51 14.37
#